data_5dfa8edb36f37a490669c22ddcb3706c
#
_entry.id   5dfa8edb36f37a490669c22ddcb3706c
#
_cell.length_a   1.000
_cell.length_b   1.000
_cell.length_c   1.000
_cell.angle_alpha   90.00
_cell.angle_beta   90.00
_cell.angle_gamma   90.00
#
_symmetry.space_group_name_H-M   'P 1'
#
loop_
_entity.id
_entity.type
_entity.pdbx_description
1 polymer ?
#
loop_
_entity_poly.entity_id
_entity_poly.type
_entity_poly.pdbx_seq_one_letter_code
_entity_poly.pdbx_strand_id
1 'polypeptide(L)'
;MKVNLGSIASARSGDKGKNTNIGLVFNNKKTYIWAKENITSNLIKKFFKEIVNGNVLRYELDNLLSLNFILEDSLGGGGSDSLYNDAQGKSYGQAILLMEINLPDKLQGHINE
;
A
#
# COMPACT_ATOMS: atom_id res chain seq x y z
N MET A 1 -0.86 9.47 16.76
CA MET A 1 -0.33 10.61 16.01
C MET A 1 -0.40 10.35 14.52
N LYS A 2 -0.57 11.39 13.75
CA LYS A 2 -0.64 11.25 12.30
C LYS A 2 0.75 11.21 11.70
N VAL A 3 1.03 10.17 10.93
CA VAL A 3 2.29 10.02 10.21
C VAL A 3 1.98 9.46 8.83
N ASN A 4 2.94 9.59 7.92
CA ASN A 4 2.82 8.92 6.62
C ASN A 4 3.20 7.45 6.78
N LEU A 5 2.55 6.60 6.00
CA LEU A 5 2.85 5.16 6.03
C LEU A 5 4.33 4.89 5.80
N GLY A 6 4.98 5.70 4.99
CA GLY A 6 6.40 5.55 4.71
C GLY A 6 7.32 5.69 5.91
N SER A 7 6.82 6.21 7.05
CA SER A 7 7.63 6.29 8.24
C SER A 7 7.78 4.95 8.96
N ILE A 8 6.94 3.96 8.64
CA ILE A 8 7.00 2.63 9.26
C ILE A 8 7.11 1.48 8.25
N ALA A 9 7.12 1.79 6.96
CA ALA A 9 7.14 0.75 5.93
C ALA A 9 7.86 1.22 4.69
N SER A 10 8.30 0.26 3.89
CA SER A 10 8.73 0.50 2.53
C SER A 10 7.77 -0.22 1.59
N ALA A 11 7.77 0.14 0.32
CA ALA A 11 6.83 -0.40 -0.63
C ALA A 11 7.51 -0.74 -1.95
N ARG A 12 6.98 -1.77 -2.59
CA ARG A 12 7.31 -2.11 -3.97
C ARG A 12 6.01 -2.31 -4.71
N SER A 13 5.96 -1.87 -5.95
CA SER A 13 4.78 -2.09 -6.76
C SER A 13 5.18 -2.40 -8.19
N GLY A 14 4.26 -3.04 -8.90
CA GLY A 14 4.47 -3.39 -10.29
C GLY A 14 3.16 -3.76 -10.94
N ASP A 15 3.16 -3.83 -12.24
CA ASP A 15 1.96 -4.20 -12.98
C ASP A 15 1.88 -5.71 -13.19
N LYS A 16 0.64 -6.19 -13.30
CA LYS A 16 0.34 -7.57 -13.68
C LYS A 16 -0.89 -7.50 -14.57
N GLY A 17 -0.67 -7.30 -15.86
CA GLY A 17 -1.78 -7.09 -16.78
C GLY A 17 -2.50 -5.79 -16.44
N LYS A 18 -3.79 -5.90 -16.10
CA LYS A 18 -4.59 -4.74 -15.70
C LYS A 18 -4.48 -4.44 -14.21
N ASN A 19 -3.78 -5.28 -13.47
CA ASN A 19 -3.74 -5.19 -12.02
C ASN A 19 -2.42 -4.59 -11.56
N THR A 20 -2.44 -3.96 -10.40
CA THR A 20 -1.24 -3.47 -9.74
C THR A 20 -1.02 -4.29 -8.48
N ASN A 21 0.22 -4.72 -8.28
CA ASN A 21 0.63 -5.41 -7.07
C ASN A 21 1.45 -4.47 -6.21
N ILE A 22 1.07 -4.31 -4.95
CA ILE A 22 1.81 -3.49 -3.99
C ILE A 22 2.19 -4.35 -2.80
N GLY A 23 3.48 -4.40 -2.52
CA GLY A 23 3.97 -5.06 -1.31
C GLY A 23 4.45 -4.01 -0.31
N LEU A 24 3.94 -4.07 0.91
CA LEU A 24 4.36 -3.22 2.02
C LEU A 24 5.16 -4.05 2.99
N VAL A 25 6.42 -3.66 3.22
CA VAL A 25 7.29 -4.32 4.19
C VAL A 25 7.45 -3.39 5.38
N PHE A 26 7.06 -3.86 6.57
CA PHE A 26 7.09 -3.03 7.77
C PHE A 26 8.44 -3.14 8.47
N ASN A 27 8.81 -2.07 9.17
CA ASN A 27 10.14 -1.93 9.75
C ASN A 27 10.43 -2.97 10.83
N ASN A 28 9.38 -3.39 11.55
CA ASN A 28 9.55 -4.37 12.60
C ASN A 28 8.24 -5.09 12.87
N LYS A 29 8.30 -6.09 13.74
CA LYS A 29 7.15 -6.93 14.02
C LYS A 29 6.00 -6.17 14.67
N LYS A 30 6.31 -5.21 15.53
CA LYS A 30 5.26 -4.48 16.24
C LYS A 30 4.43 -3.62 15.30
N THR A 31 5.09 -2.91 14.39
CA THR A 31 4.36 -2.12 13.40
C THR A 31 3.60 -3.01 12.42
N TYR A 32 4.16 -4.16 12.08
CA TYR A 32 3.48 -5.11 11.21
C TYR A 32 2.19 -5.64 11.86
N ILE A 33 2.26 -6.03 13.13
CA ILE A 33 1.07 -6.53 13.83
C ILE A 33 -0.01 -5.46 13.86
N TRP A 34 0.35 -4.21 14.16
CA TRP A 34 -0.58 -3.11 14.12
C TRP A 34 -1.20 -2.96 12.73
N ALA A 35 -0.37 -3.05 11.70
CA ALA A 35 -0.82 -2.87 10.31
C ALA A 35 -1.77 -3.96 9.87
N LYS A 36 -1.57 -5.19 10.33
CA LYS A 36 -2.49 -6.29 9.99
C LYS A 36 -3.92 -5.98 10.43
N GLU A 37 -4.08 -5.25 11.52
CA GLU A 37 -5.39 -4.89 12.04
C GLU A 37 -5.94 -3.61 11.44
N ASN A 38 -5.08 -2.73 10.94
CA ASN A 38 -5.49 -1.38 10.59
C ASN A 38 -5.35 -1.05 9.10
N ILE A 39 -4.45 -1.70 8.38
CA ILE A 39 -4.26 -1.44 6.95
C ILE A 39 -5.04 -2.49 6.17
N THR A 40 -6.31 -2.19 5.94
CA THR A 40 -7.27 -3.13 5.34
C THR A 40 -7.37 -2.94 3.84
N SER A 41 -7.97 -3.93 3.16
CA SER A 41 -8.28 -3.80 1.73
C SER A 41 -9.16 -2.59 1.46
N ASN A 42 -10.14 -2.34 2.33
CA ASN A 42 -11.04 -1.20 2.15
C ASN A 42 -10.32 0.12 2.27
N LEU A 43 -9.37 0.22 3.19
CA LEU A 43 -8.57 1.43 3.34
C LEU A 43 -7.77 1.72 2.08
N ILE A 44 -7.15 0.70 1.51
CA ILE A 44 -6.35 0.83 0.30
C ILE A 44 -7.25 1.17 -0.89
N LYS A 45 -8.40 0.50 -1.00
CA LYS A 45 -9.33 0.80 -2.09
C LYS A 45 -9.82 2.25 -2.00
N LYS A 46 -10.08 2.72 -0.80
CA LYS A 46 -10.53 4.10 -0.60
C LYS A 46 -9.44 5.10 -0.97
N PHE A 47 -8.20 4.81 -0.63
CA PHE A 47 -7.08 5.68 -0.96
C PHE A 47 -6.90 5.81 -2.47
N PHE A 48 -7.08 4.71 -3.19
CA PHE A 48 -6.92 4.68 -4.66
C PHE A 48 -8.25 4.69 -5.40
N LYS A 49 -9.31 5.17 -4.80
CA LYS A 49 -10.67 5.02 -5.33
C LYS A 49 -10.86 5.52 -6.75
N GLU A 50 -10.09 6.49 -7.17
CA GLU A 50 -10.25 7.08 -8.50
C GLU A 50 -9.56 6.28 -9.59
N ILE A 51 -8.69 5.36 -9.22
CA ILE A 51 -7.91 4.59 -10.19
C ILE A 51 -8.11 3.09 -10.11
N VAL A 52 -8.73 2.59 -9.04
CA VAL A 52 -9.02 1.17 -8.89
C VAL A 52 -10.49 0.93 -9.20
N ASN A 53 -10.76 0.25 -10.31
CA ASN A 53 -12.12 -0.07 -10.72
C ASN A 53 -12.60 -1.41 -10.18
N GLY A 54 -11.68 -2.30 -9.86
CA GLY A 54 -12.01 -3.61 -9.33
C GLY A 54 -11.86 -3.71 -7.83
N ASN A 55 -11.61 -4.90 -7.34
CA ASN A 55 -11.46 -5.15 -5.93
C ASN A 55 -10.00 -4.99 -5.51
N VAL A 56 -9.80 -4.79 -4.21
CA VAL A 56 -8.46 -4.85 -3.63
C VAL A 56 -8.39 -6.12 -2.79
N LEU A 57 -7.44 -6.99 -3.14
CA LEU A 57 -7.19 -8.23 -2.41
C LEU A 57 -5.99 -8.01 -1.49
N ARG A 58 -6.05 -8.56 -0.30
CA ARG A 58 -4.97 -8.40 0.68
C ARG A 58 -4.46 -9.76 1.12
N TYR A 59 -3.15 -9.89 1.17
CA TYR A 59 -2.48 -11.11 1.62
C TYR A 59 -1.48 -10.76 2.72
N GLU A 60 -1.41 -11.61 3.74
CA GLU A 60 -0.49 -11.45 4.86
C GLU A 60 0.71 -12.39 4.68
N LEU A 61 1.90 -11.81 4.76
CA LEU A 61 3.15 -12.56 4.62
C LEU A 61 3.94 -12.39 5.92
N ASP A 62 3.53 -13.11 6.96
CA ASP A 62 4.06 -12.92 8.31
C ASP A 62 5.58 -13.06 8.39
N ASN A 63 6.13 -14.04 7.68
CA ASN A 63 7.58 -14.27 7.71
C ASN A 63 8.38 -13.10 7.15
N LEU A 64 7.75 -12.29 6.33
CA LEU A 64 8.41 -11.16 5.68
C LEU A 64 7.95 -9.82 6.27
N LEU A 65 7.14 -9.85 7.31
CA LEU A 65 6.54 -8.65 7.90
C LEU A 65 5.87 -7.80 6.84
N SER A 66 5.16 -8.45 5.92
CA SER A 66 4.64 -7.79 4.73
C SER A 66 3.16 -8.01 4.54
N LEU A 67 2.51 -6.97 4.02
CA LEU A 67 1.15 -7.06 3.48
C LEU A 67 1.25 -6.87 1.98
N ASN A 68 0.59 -7.73 1.23
CA ASN A 68 0.58 -7.63 -0.23
C ASN A 68 -0.83 -7.33 -0.71
N PHE A 69 -0.96 -6.34 -1.57
CA PHE A 69 -2.24 -5.92 -2.11
C PHE A 69 -2.26 -6.10 -3.62
N ILE A 70 -3.34 -6.68 -4.11
CA ILE A 70 -3.60 -6.72 -5.55
C ILE A 70 -4.75 -5.76 -5.83
N LEU A 71 -4.46 -4.73 -6.60
CA LEU A 71 -5.44 -3.73 -7.00
C LEU A 71 -5.94 -4.10 -8.38
N GLU A 72 -7.13 -4.69 -8.44
CA GLU A 72 -7.68 -5.19 -9.68
C GLU A 72 -8.16 -4.06 -10.56
N ASP A 73 -7.91 -4.19 -11.86
CA ASP A 73 -8.34 -3.23 -12.87
C ASP A 73 -7.94 -1.80 -12.49
N SER A 74 -6.67 -1.65 -12.13
CA SER A 74 -6.13 -0.38 -11.65
C SER A 74 -5.24 0.31 -12.66
N LEU A 75 -4.91 -0.34 -13.78
CA LEU A 75 -4.04 0.24 -14.79
C LEU A 75 -4.84 0.85 -15.93
N GLY A 76 -6.09 1.20 -15.65
CA GLY A 76 -6.83 2.13 -16.48
C GLY A 76 -7.34 1.62 -17.81
N GLY A 77 -7.59 0.33 -17.91
CA GLY A 77 -8.29 -0.20 -19.07
C GLY A 77 -7.87 0.31 -20.44
N GLY A 78 -6.92 1.00 -20.62
CA GLY A 78 -6.43 1.55 -21.86
C GLY A 78 -5.26 2.46 -21.63
N GLY A 79 -4.94 2.64 -20.37
CA GLY A 79 -3.78 3.39 -19.98
C GLY A 79 -3.75 4.78 -20.60
N SER A 80 -4.92 5.38 -20.75
CA SER A 80 -4.99 6.65 -21.45
C SER A 80 -4.43 7.82 -20.67
N ASP A 81 -4.41 7.71 -19.36
CA ASP A 81 -3.92 8.79 -18.52
C ASP A 81 -2.42 8.64 -18.25
N SER A 82 -1.75 9.77 -18.22
CA SER A 82 -0.32 9.78 -17.97
C SER A 82 0.07 9.11 -16.67
N LEU A 83 -0.78 9.22 -15.65
CA LEU A 83 -0.52 8.58 -14.38
C LEU A 83 -0.38 7.07 -14.53
N TYR A 84 -1.29 6.46 -15.26
CA TYR A 84 -1.28 5.02 -15.45
C TYR A 84 -0.13 4.58 -16.34
N ASN A 85 0.05 5.26 -17.45
CA ASN A 85 1.06 4.92 -18.43
C ASN A 85 2.46 5.04 -17.85
N ASP A 86 2.70 6.14 -17.19
CA ASP A 86 4.01 6.47 -16.68
C ASP A 86 4.43 5.50 -15.58
N ALA A 87 3.48 5.16 -14.75
CA ALA A 87 3.78 4.36 -13.59
C ALA A 87 3.98 2.88 -13.91
N GLN A 88 3.22 2.34 -14.86
CA GLN A 88 3.12 0.90 -15.03
C GLN A 88 2.95 0.23 -13.67
N GLY A 89 2.23 0.88 -12.78
CA GLY A 89 2.02 0.40 -11.42
C GLY A 89 3.13 0.72 -10.43
N LYS A 90 4.28 1.18 -10.87
CA LYS A 90 5.42 1.36 -9.96
C LYS A 90 5.28 2.55 -9.03
N SER A 91 4.70 3.64 -9.51
CA SER A 91 4.52 4.83 -8.66
C SER A 91 3.43 4.64 -7.63
N TYR A 92 2.61 3.59 -7.73
CA TYR A 92 1.59 3.29 -6.72
C TYR A 92 2.23 2.95 -5.38
N GLY A 93 3.37 2.25 -5.39
CA GLY A 93 4.10 1.96 -4.18
C GLY A 93 4.60 3.24 -3.51
N GLN A 94 5.07 4.19 -4.30
CA GLN A 94 5.50 5.47 -3.75
C GLN A 94 4.32 6.27 -3.22
N ALA A 95 3.19 6.24 -3.94
CA ALA A 95 2.00 6.97 -3.53
C ALA A 95 1.45 6.45 -2.20
N ILE A 96 1.40 5.13 -2.02
CA ILE A 96 0.84 4.56 -0.80
C ILE A 96 1.65 4.96 0.43
N LEU A 97 2.94 5.19 0.28
CA LEU A 97 3.78 5.60 1.40
C LEU A 97 3.46 7.02 1.89
N LEU A 98 2.75 7.79 1.09
CA LEU A 98 2.31 9.13 1.47
C LEU A 98 0.97 9.11 2.19
N MET A 99 0.30 7.96 2.25
CA MET A 99 -0.98 7.85 2.94
C MET A 99 -0.81 8.14 4.42
N GLU A 100 -1.66 9.03 4.96
CA GLU A 100 -1.64 9.34 6.38
C GLU A 100 -2.32 8.23 7.18
N ILE A 101 -1.68 7.88 8.28
CA ILE A 101 -2.20 6.88 9.21
C ILE A 101 -2.17 7.46 10.62
N ASN A 102 -3.06 6.95 11.47
CA ASN A 102 -3.06 7.27 12.89
C ASN A 102 -2.29 6.18 13.63
N LEU A 103 -1.03 6.46 13.91
CA LEU A 103 -0.17 5.50 14.60
C LEU A 103 -0.35 5.65 16.11
N PRO A 104 -0.57 4.55 16.85
CA PRO A 104 -0.65 4.65 18.31
C PRO A 104 0.65 5.22 18.89
N ASP A 105 0.52 6.01 19.95
CA ASP A 105 1.68 6.64 20.58
C ASP A 105 2.70 5.60 21.05
N LYS A 106 2.24 4.43 21.45
CA LYS A 106 3.14 3.35 21.89
C LYS A 106 4.07 2.87 20.79
N LEU A 107 3.76 3.13 19.53
CA LEU A 107 4.59 2.75 18.39
C LEU A 107 5.46 3.89 17.87
N GLN A 108 5.38 5.05 18.51
CA GLN A 108 6.10 6.24 18.05
C GLN A 108 7.62 6.01 17.96
N GLY A 109 8.18 5.21 18.85
CA GLY A 109 9.60 4.92 18.84
C GLY A 109 10.06 4.06 17.67
N HIS A 110 9.15 3.55 16.86
CA HIS A 110 9.46 2.68 15.73
C HIS A 110 9.43 3.41 14.38
N ILE A 111 9.22 4.72 14.40
CA ILE A 111 9.20 5.51 13.18
C ILE A 111 10.60 5.59 12.60
N ASN A 112 10.73 5.29 11.31
CA ASN A 112 12.00 5.34 10.58
C ASN A 112 13.10 4.43 11.15
N GLU A 113 12.69 3.33 11.73
CA GLU A 113 13.65 2.33 12.20
C GLU A 113 14.38 1.64 11.06
#